data_59583d7fdc2ae8485aade54bffebdd4b
#
_entry.id   59583d7fdc2ae8485aade54bffebdd4b
#
_cell.length_a   1.000
_cell.length_b   1.000
_cell.length_c   1.000
_cell.angle_alpha   90.00
_cell.angle_beta   90.00
_cell.angle_gamma   90.00
#
_symmetry.space_group_name_H-M   'P 1'
#
loop_
_entity.id
_entity.type
_entity.pdbx_description
1 polymer ?
#
loop_
_entity_poly.entity_id
_entity_poly.type
_entity_poly.pdbx_seq_one_letter_code
_entity_poly.pdbx_strand_id
1 'polypeptide(L)'
;GIDADVKILTLEHMMAARRLGFDSFFAPFNKVSKYQMTFLQGAVPEIDFFTKIILPIAESMKGDGRVALEILKEYSPLLSKQNTEKPYELYLKCREKAVDVASMVNENKTIREIVKIISDSQLINLPNVVDRASNLVSDDVKESDDEELTAWVNTMDLPIEVIRKYDDY
;
A
#
# COMPACT_ATOMS: atom_id res chain seq x y z
N GLY A 1 -19.26 -24.34 -14.03
CA GLY A 1 -19.14 -23.11 -14.78
C GLY A 1 -18.09 -22.17 -14.21
N ILE A 2 -17.70 -21.16 -14.94
CA ILE A 2 -16.68 -20.19 -14.53
C ILE A 2 -16.97 -19.55 -13.18
N ASP A 3 -18.24 -19.20 -12.90
CA ASP A 3 -18.65 -18.62 -11.61
C ASP A 3 -18.45 -19.57 -10.44
N ALA A 4 -18.71 -20.87 -10.63
CA ALA A 4 -18.53 -21.87 -9.59
C ALA A 4 -17.05 -22.06 -9.29
N ASP A 5 -16.19 -22.10 -10.30
CA ASP A 5 -14.73 -22.23 -10.15
C ASP A 5 -14.14 -21.01 -9.45
N VAL A 6 -14.59 -19.80 -9.78
CA VAL A 6 -14.16 -18.56 -9.11
C VAL A 6 -14.58 -18.57 -7.64
N LYS A 7 -15.81 -19.01 -7.32
CA LYS A 7 -16.28 -19.09 -5.92
C LYS A 7 -15.48 -20.10 -5.10
N ILE A 8 -15.14 -21.25 -5.66
CA ILE A 8 -14.32 -22.26 -4.99
C ILE A 8 -12.92 -21.70 -4.73
N LEU A 9 -12.29 -21.09 -5.73
CA LEU A 9 -10.97 -20.49 -5.62
C LEU A 9 -10.96 -19.38 -4.57
N THR A 10 -11.98 -18.54 -4.54
CA THR A 10 -12.15 -17.48 -3.53
C THR A 10 -12.23 -18.06 -2.13
N LEU A 11 -12.99 -19.14 -1.92
CA LEU A 11 -13.11 -19.78 -0.62
C LEU A 11 -11.76 -20.35 -0.16
N GLU A 12 -11.02 -21.01 -1.04
CA GLU A 12 -9.69 -21.53 -0.74
C GLU A 12 -8.73 -20.42 -0.31
N HIS A 13 -8.72 -19.29 -1.02
CA HIS A 13 -7.89 -18.13 -0.68
C HIS A 13 -8.32 -17.48 0.65
N MET A 14 -9.63 -17.39 0.93
CA MET A 14 -10.12 -16.91 2.22
C MET A 14 -9.66 -17.79 3.39
N MET A 15 -9.69 -19.10 3.21
CA MET A 15 -9.20 -20.04 4.22
C MET A 15 -7.69 -19.90 4.44
N ALA A 16 -6.92 -19.75 3.35
CA ALA A 16 -5.51 -19.50 3.42
C ALA A 16 -5.20 -18.15 4.10
N ALA A 17 -5.93 -17.11 3.76
CA ALA A 17 -5.78 -15.78 4.35
C ALA A 17 -6.01 -15.80 5.88
N ARG A 18 -7.03 -16.53 6.35
CA ARG A 18 -7.28 -16.71 7.78
C ARG A 18 -6.14 -17.44 8.46
N ARG A 19 -5.66 -18.52 7.85
CA ARG A 19 -4.55 -19.32 8.39
C ARG A 19 -3.26 -18.52 8.49
N LEU A 20 -3.00 -17.67 7.50
CA LEU A 20 -1.79 -16.85 7.40
C LEU A 20 -1.93 -15.48 8.09
N GLY A 21 -3.13 -15.11 8.53
CA GLY A 21 -3.36 -13.91 9.33
C GLY A 21 -3.52 -12.61 8.56
N PHE A 22 -3.98 -12.65 7.30
CA PHE A 22 -4.28 -11.44 6.52
C PHE A 22 -5.72 -11.39 5.99
N ASP A 23 -6.63 -12.16 6.57
CA ASP A 23 -8.04 -12.19 6.15
C ASP A 23 -8.74 -10.85 6.33
N SER A 24 -8.38 -10.08 7.35
CA SER A 24 -8.91 -8.72 7.56
C SER A 24 -8.57 -7.77 6.42
N PHE A 25 -7.43 -7.97 5.76
CA PHE A 25 -7.04 -7.23 4.57
C PHE A 25 -7.72 -7.81 3.31
N PHE A 26 -7.76 -9.12 3.19
CA PHE A 26 -8.31 -9.82 2.03
C PHE A 26 -9.83 -9.64 1.88
N ALA A 27 -10.59 -9.77 2.98
CA ALA A 27 -12.05 -9.82 2.95
C ALA A 27 -12.72 -8.57 2.34
N PRO A 28 -12.30 -7.32 2.67
CA PRO A 28 -12.89 -6.15 2.05
C PRO A 28 -12.72 -6.10 0.53
N PHE A 29 -11.55 -6.47 0.02
CA PHE A 29 -11.25 -6.44 -1.42
C PHE A 29 -11.97 -7.54 -2.19
N ASN A 30 -12.20 -8.67 -1.55
CA ASN A 30 -12.93 -9.77 -2.16
C ASN A 30 -14.38 -9.42 -2.52
N LYS A 31 -14.95 -8.41 -1.86
CA LYS A 31 -16.30 -7.89 -2.14
C LYS A 31 -16.34 -6.91 -3.31
N VAL A 32 -15.19 -6.46 -3.80
CA VAL A 32 -15.11 -5.47 -4.88
C VAL A 32 -15.04 -6.21 -6.22
N SER A 33 -16.06 -6.02 -7.05
CA SER A 33 -16.16 -6.70 -8.35
C SER A 33 -14.93 -6.50 -9.23
N LYS A 34 -14.39 -5.29 -9.26
CA LYS A 34 -13.18 -4.92 -9.99
C LYS A 34 -11.96 -5.76 -9.59
N TYR A 35 -11.87 -6.13 -8.32
CA TYR A 35 -10.70 -6.78 -7.77
C TYR A 35 -10.79 -8.30 -7.69
N GLN A 36 -11.98 -8.89 -7.86
CA GLN A 36 -12.18 -10.33 -7.62
C GLN A 36 -11.17 -11.21 -8.37
N MET A 37 -10.93 -10.93 -9.65
CA MET A 37 -9.95 -11.68 -10.43
C MET A 37 -8.52 -11.17 -10.25
N THR A 38 -8.33 -9.87 -10.31
CA THR A 38 -6.99 -9.24 -10.24
C THR A 38 -6.32 -9.43 -8.89
N PHE A 39 -7.11 -9.40 -7.81
CA PHE A 39 -6.61 -9.60 -6.44
C PHE A 39 -6.05 -11.01 -6.26
N LEU A 40 -6.75 -12.02 -6.78
CA LEU A 40 -6.30 -13.41 -6.73
C LEU A 40 -5.03 -13.65 -7.57
N GLN A 41 -4.85 -12.87 -8.61
CA GLN A 41 -3.68 -12.93 -9.49
C GLN A 41 -2.52 -12.06 -9.00
N GLY A 42 -2.69 -11.34 -7.89
CA GLY A 42 -1.69 -10.42 -7.38
C GLY A 42 -1.43 -9.22 -8.30
N ALA A 43 -2.43 -8.80 -9.08
CA ALA A 43 -2.28 -7.78 -10.13
C ALA A 43 -3.10 -6.50 -9.83
N VAL A 44 -3.16 -6.06 -8.57
CA VAL A 44 -3.84 -4.83 -8.18
C VAL A 44 -2.81 -3.70 -8.07
N PRO A 45 -2.85 -2.67 -8.95
CA PRO A 45 -1.85 -1.60 -8.97
C PRO A 45 -1.70 -0.85 -7.66
N GLU A 46 -2.80 -0.64 -6.93
CA GLU A 46 -2.79 0.05 -5.64
C GLU A 46 -2.08 -0.76 -4.56
N ILE A 47 -2.15 -2.10 -4.64
CA ILE A 47 -1.41 -3.00 -3.74
C ILE A 47 0.06 -3.06 -4.15
N ASP A 48 0.35 -3.04 -5.46
CA ASP A 48 1.71 -2.98 -5.98
C ASP A 48 2.48 -1.76 -5.46
N PHE A 49 1.79 -0.65 -5.23
CA PHE A 49 2.37 0.53 -4.59
C PHE A 49 3.01 0.17 -3.25
N PHE A 50 2.37 -0.66 -2.45
CA PHE A 50 2.91 -1.10 -1.15
C PHE A 50 3.97 -2.19 -1.32
N THR A 51 3.69 -3.21 -2.12
CA THR A 51 4.54 -4.40 -2.20
C THR A 51 5.81 -4.17 -3.03
N LYS A 52 5.74 -3.31 -4.05
CA LYS A 52 6.86 -3.05 -4.97
C LYS A 52 7.60 -1.74 -4.71
N ILE A 53 7.03 -0.83 -3.94
CA ILE A 53 7.63 0.48 -3.66
C ILE A 53 7.89 0.65 -2.16
N ILE A 54 6.86 0.65 -1.34
CA ILE A 54 6.97 0.99 0.10
C ILE A 54 7.73 -0.07 0.89
N LEU A 55 7.35 -1.34 0.78
CA LEU A 55 8.02 -2.42 1.50
C LEU A 55 9.46 -2.61 1.06
N PRO A 56 9.82 -2.57 -0.25
CA PRO A 56 11.21 -2.60 -0.67
C PRO A 56 12.04 -1.42 -0.20
N ILE A 57 11.50 -0.20 -0.14
CA ILE A 57 12.19 0.95 0.45
C ILE A 57 12.51 0.67 1.91
N ALA A 58 11.53 0.22 2.69
CA ALA A 58 11.71 -0.08 4.10
C ALA A 58 12.77 -1.17 4.33
N GLU A 59 12.73 -2.22 3.53
CA GLU A 59 13.72 -3.31 3.62
C GLU A 59 15.13 -2.83 3.27
N SER A 60 15.27 -2.03 2.21
CA SER A 60 16.54 -1.45 1.78
C SER A 60 17.17 -0.54 2.84
N MET A 61 16.34 0.21 3.58
CA MET A 61 16.81 1.12 4.62
C MET A 61 17.36 0.42 5.86
N LYS A 62 17.15 -0.89 5.99
CA LYS A 62 17.81 -1.71 7.01
C LYS A 62 19.29 -1.95 6.67
N GLY A 63 19.66 -1.84 5.41
CA GLY A 63 21.02 -1.98 4.91
C GLY A 63 21.58 -0.64 4.43
N ASP A 64 22.20 -0.64 3.24
CA ASP A 64 22.86 0.54 2.68
C ASP A 64 21.91 1.55 2.00
N GLY A 65 20.65 1.21 1.82
CA GLY A 65 19.65 2.09 1.21
C GLY A 65 19.76 2.24 -0.31
N ARG A 66 20.56 1.41 -0.97
CA ARG A 66 20.83 1.52 -2.41
C ARG A 66 19.58 1.29 -3.26
N VAL A 67 18.83 0.24 -2.97
CA VAL A 67 17.59 -0.07 -3.68
C VAL A 67 16.53 1.01 -3.42
N ALA A 68 16.44 1.51 -2.18
CA ALA A 68 15.55 2.62 -1.83
C ALA A 68 15.85 3.84 -2.69
N LEU A 69 17.14 4.20 -2.84
CA LEU A 69 17.53 5.34 -3.66
C LEU A 69 17.12 5.17 -5.13
N GLU A 70 17.29 4.00 -5.70
CA GLU A 70 16.88 3.71 -7.09
C GLU A 70 15.38 3.86 -7.26
N ILE A 71 14.59 3.32 -6.33
CA ILE A 71 13.13 3.44 -6.34
C ILE A 71 12.72 4.93 -6.24
N LEU A 72 13.33 5.67 -5.32
CA LEU A 72 13.01 7.08 -5.11
C LEU A 72 13.40 7.95 -6.32
N LYS A 73 14.51 7.66 -6.99
CA LYS A 73 14.86 8.34 -8.23
C LYS A 73 13.83 8.17 -9.33
N GLU A 74 13.19 7.00 -9.38
CA GLU A 74 12.17 6.71 -10.40
C GLU A 74 10.81 7.32 -10.03
N TYR A 75 10.39 7.23 -8.76
CA TYR A 75 9.02 7.52 -8.35
C TYR A 75 8.83 8.78 -7.50
N SER A 76 9.88 9.33 -6.89
CA SER A 76 9.72 10.47 -5.99
C SER A 76 9.65 11.79 -6.76
N PRO A 77 8.61 12.61 -6.56
CA PRO A 77 8.56 13.96 -7.12
C PRO A 77 9.64 14.87 -6.57
N LEU A 78 10.17 14.58 -5.38
CA LEU A 78 11.27 15.36 -4.77
C LEU A 78 12.58 15.22 -5.54
N LEU A 79 12.80 14.08 -6.21
CA LEU A 79 14.00 13.79 -6.98
C LEU A 79 13.78 13.89 -8.49
N SER A 80 12.64 14.45 -8.92
CA SER A 80 12.37 14.60 -10.35
C SER A 80 13.35 15.60 -11.00
N LYS A 81 13.65 15.36 -12.28
CA LYS A 81 14.56 16.24 -13.06
C LYS A 81 14.06 17.70 -13.18
N GLN A 82 12.79 17.94 -12.88
CA GLN A 82 12.19 19.27 -12.89
C GLN A 82 12.51 20.08 -11.64
N ASN A 83 12.88 19.42 -10.54
CA ASN A 83 13.30 20.05 -9.30
C ASN A 83 14.81 20.26 -9.30
N THR A 84 15.27 21.26 -10.09
CA THR A 84 16.70 21.58 -10.22
C THR A 84 17.21 22.57 -9.19
N GLU A 85 16.32 23.25 -8.46
CA GLU A 85 16.67 24.15 -7.38
C GLU A 85 16.95 23.34 -6.10
N LYS A 86 18.17 23.42 -5.57
CA LYS A 86 18.61 22.79 -4.34
C LYS A 86 18.51 21.24 -4.33
N PRO A 87 19.14 20.54 -5.29
CA PRO A 87 19.03 19.08 -5.42
C PRO A 87 19.56 18.34 -4.19
N TYR A 88 20.57 18.89 -3.51
CA TYR A 88 21.15 18.27 -2.31
C TYR A 88 20.18 18.32 -1.12
N GLU A 89 19.52 19.45 -0.90
CA GLU A 89 18.53 19.59 0.17
C GLU A 89 17.32 18.68 -0.06
N LEU A 90 16.85 18.54 -1.30
CA LEU A 90 15.76 17.63 -1.66
C LEU A 90 16.17 16.17 -1.47
N TYR A 91 17.40 15.83 -1.80
CA TYR A 91 17.95 14.49 -1.55
C TYR A 91 17.96 14.16 -0.05
N LEU A 92 18.45 15.08 0.78
CA LEU A 92 18.48 14.88 2.24
C LEU A 92 17.07 14.74 2.82
N LYS A 93 16.12 15.57 2.37
CA LYS A 93 14.71 15.47 2.77
C LYS A 93 14.11 14.13 2.37
N CYS A 94 14.37 13.69 1.15
CA CYS A 94 13.91 12.41 0.64
C CYS A 94 14.44 11.25 1.48
N ARG A 95 15.73 11.26 1.79
CA ARG A 95 16.36 10.25 2.63
C ARG A 95 15.79 10.23 4.04
N GLU A 96 15.63 11.40 4.66
CA GLU A 96 15.04 11.53 5.99
C GLU A 96 13.63 10.91 6.03
N LYS A 97 12.80 11.23 5.04
CA LYS A 97 11.44 10.68 4.98
C LYS A 97 11.41 9.19 4.67
N ALA A 98 12.34 8.70 3.87
CA ALA A 98 12.48 7.26 3.65
C ALA A 98 12.85 6.51 4.94
N VAL A 99 13.72 7.09 5.77
CA VAL A 99 14.05 6.56 7.10
C VAL A 99 12.81 6.53 7.99
N ASP A 100 12.02 7.61 8.00
CA ASP A 100 10.79 7.69 8.78
C ASP A 100 9.78 6.61 8.35
N VAL A 101 9.58 6.43 7.05
CA VAL A 101 8.69 5.38 6.51
C VAL A 101 9.20 3.99 6.91
N ALA A 102 10.49 3.73 6.77
CA ALA A 102 11.11 2.46 7.16
C ALA A 102 10.91 2.16 8.65
N SER A 103 11.07 3.16 9.50
CA SER A 103 10.83 3.05 10.93
C SER A 103 9.38 2.67 11.23
N MET A 104 8.43 3.32 10.57
CA MET A 104 7.00 3.04 10.75
C MET A 104 6.64 1.62 10.28
N VAL A 105 7.22 1.16 9.18
CA VAL A 105 7.02 -0.22 8.71
C VAL A 105 7.59 -1.23 9.70
N ASN A 106 8.79 -0.96 10.23
CA ASN A 106 9.44 -1.85 11.19
C ASN A 106 8.70 -1.90 12.54
N GLU A 107 8.05 -0.81 12.94
CA GLU A 107 7.21 -0.72 14.13
C GLU A 107 5.79 -1.26 13.89
N ASN A 108 5.52 -1.77 12.70
CA ASN A 108 4.22 -2.30 12.30
C ASN A 108 3.07 -1.29 12.49
N LYS A 109 3.29 -0.04 12.10
CA LYS A 109 2.27 1.00 12.13
C LYS A 109 1.15 0.72 11.13
N THR A 110 0.04 1.43 11.27
CA THR A 110 -1.11 1.23 10.38
C THR A 110 -0.82 1.72 8.97
N ILE A 111 -1.56 1.18 8.00
CA ILE A 111 -1.51 1.62 6.61
C ILE A 111 -1.79 3.12 6.54
N ARG A 112 -2.78 3.61 7.28
CA ARG A 112 -3.16 5.03 7.35
C ARG A 112 -2.00 5.91 7.80
N GLU A 113 -1.31 5.55 8.88
CA GLU A 113 -0.19 6.34 9.40
C GLU A 113 0.95 6.43 8.40
N ILE A 114 1.27 5.32 7.72
CA ILE A 114 2.31 5.28 6.70
C ILE A 114 1.92 6.10 5.48
N VAL A 115 0.69 5.96 5.01
CA VAL A 115 0.17 6.73 3.86
C VAL A 115 0.19 8.23 4.16
N LYS A 116 -0.17 8.63 5.38
CA LYS A 116 -0.18 10.06 5.76
C LYS A 116 1.22 10.68 5.73
N ILE A 117 2.23 10.00 6.25
CA ILE A 117 3.59 10.56 6.19
C ILE A 117 4.10 10.66 4.75
N ILE A 118 3.75 9.71 3.89
CA ILE A 118 4.10 9.75 2.47
C ILE A 118 3.40 10.93 1.78
N SER A 119 2.13 11.14 2.06
CA SER A 119 1.34 12.24 1.52
C SER A 119 1.88 13.60 1.97
N ASP A 120 2.08 13.78 3.27
CA ASP A 120 2.51 15.06 3.84
C ASP A 120 3.93 15.45 3.39
N SER A 121 4.80 14.48 3.20
CA SER A 121 6.18 14.72 2.76
C SER A 121 6.33 14.80 1.24
N GLN A 122 5.30 14.40 0.50
CA GLN A 122 5.37 14.24 -0.97
C GLN A 122 6.48 13.29 -1.43
N LEU A 123 6.80 12.31 -0.60
CA LEU A 123 7.88 11.38 -0.88
C LEU A 123 7.62 10.59 -2.17
N ILE A 124 6.42 10.08 -2.34
CA ILE A 124 5.97 9.33 -3.52
C ILE A 124 4.51 9.69 -3.78
N ASN A 125 4.14 9.77 -5.06
CA ASN A 125 2.75 10.00 -5.43
C ASN A 125 1.89 8.79 -5.06
N LEU A 126 0.81 9.04 -4.31
CA LEU A 126 -0.12 8.01 -3.88
C LEU A 126 -1.13 7.67 -4.99
N PRO A 127 -1.55 6.40 -5.11
CA PRO A 127 -2.74 6.08 -5.88
C PRO A 127 -3.94 6.89 -5.34
N ASN A 128 -4.78 7.40 -6.23
CA ASN A 128 -5.88 8.31 -5.86
C ASN A 128 -6.82 7.72 -4.81
N VAL A 129 -7.20 6.44 -4.95
CA VAL A 129 -8.13 5.79 -4.01
C VAL A 129 -7.48 5.62 -2.64
N VAL A 130 -6.19 5.35 -2.57
CA VAL A 130 -5.44 5.21 -1.32
C VAL A 130 -5.35 6.56 -0.60
N ASP A 131 -5.04 7.63 -1.35
CA ASP A 131 -4.99 8.98 -0.80
C ASP A 131 -6.36 9.41 -0.23
N ARG A 132 -7.42 9.23 -1.00
CA ARG A 132 -8.78 9.54 -0.56
C ARG A 132 -9.17 8.73 0.68
N ALA A 133 -8.90 7.43 0.68
CA ALA A 133 -9.23 6.55 1.80
C ALA A 133 -8.49 6.93 3.08
N SER A 134 -7.25 7.41 2.98
CA SER A 134 -6.46 7.82 4.15
C SER A 134 -7.05 9.01 4.91
N ASN A 135 -7.90 9.80 4.25
CA ASN A 135 -8.56 10.97 4.83
C ASN A 135 -9.98 10.69 5.34
N LEU A 136 -10.44 9.45 5.22
CA LEU A 136 -11.78 9.03 5.63
C LEU A 136 -11.72 7.96 6.71
N VAL A 137 -12.73 7.93 7.59
CA VAL A 137 -12.95 6.84 8.53
C VAL A 137 -14.21 6.07 8.12
N SER A 138 -14.42 4.87 8.66
CA SER A 138 -15.53 4.00 8.28
C SER A 138 -16.90 4.68 8.37
N ASP A 139 -17.09 5.56 9.35
CA ASP A 139 -18.35 6.29 9.55
C ASP A 139 -18.63 7.33 8.46
N ASP A 140 -17.61 7.79 7.76
CA ASP A 140 -17.71 8.78 6.67
C ASP A 140 -18.14 8.12 5.34
N VAL A 141 -18.07 6.80 5.25
CA VAL A 141 -18.38 6.07 4.02
C VAL A 141 -19.88 5.84 3.92
N LYS A 142 -20.47 6.28 2.79
CA LYS A 142 -21.89 6.13 2.49
C LYS A 142 -22.13 4.93 1.58
N GLU A 143 -23.34 4.37 1.61
CA GLU A 143 -23.72 3.26 0.71
C GLU A 143 -23.57 3.62 -0.78
N SER A 144 -23.64 4.92 -1.11
CA SER A 144 -23.48 5.43 -2.47
C SER A 144 -22.01 5.57 -2.88
N ASP A 145 -21.06 5.37 -1.96
CA ASP A 145 -19.64 5.48 -2.26
C ASP A 145 -19.16 4.25 -3.05
N ASP A 146 -18.09 4.46 -3.80
CA ASP A 146 -17.42 3.42 -4.57
C ASP A 146 -17.00 2.26 -3.65
N GLU A 147 -17.29 1.03 -4.09
CA GLU A 147 -16.89 -0.21 -3.39
C GLU A 147 -15.37 -0.26 -3.15
N GLU A 148 -14.60 0.20 -4.13
CA GLU A 148 -13.14 0.27 -4.04
C GLU A 148 -12.69 1.19 -2.91
N LEU A 149 -13.26 2.41 -2.84
CA LEU A 149 -12.97 3.37 -1.78
C LEU A 149 -13.34 2.80 -0.41
N THR A 150 -14.51 2.18 -0.31
CA THR A 150 -14.99 1.55 0.93
C THR A 150 -14.02 0.47 1.42
N ALA A 151 -13.56 -0.39 0.51
CA ALA A 151 -12.60 -1.44 0.84
C ALA A 151 -11.29 -0.86 1.38
N TRP A 152 -10.75 0.17 0.74
CA TRP A 152 -9.53 0.83 1.20
C TRP A 152 -9.71 1.53 2.55
N VAL A 153 -10.84 2.22 2.77
CA VAL A 153 -11.14 2.84 4.07
C VAL A 153 -11.17 1.79 5.18
N ASN A 154 -11.80 0.65 4.93
CA ASN A 154 -11.93 -0.43 5.91
C ASN A 154 -10.61 -1.14 6.22
N THR A 155 -9.59 -0.98 5.39
CA THR A 155 -8.26 -1.58 5.62
C THR A 155 -7.24 -0.60 6.19
N MET A 156 -7.53 0.71 6.19
CA MET A 156 -6.56 1.75 6.56
C MET A 156 -6.02 1.63 7.99
N ASP A 157 -6.82 1.15 8.93
CA ASP A 157 -6.40 1.04 10.33
C ASP A 157 -5.78 -0.31 10.67
N LEU A 158 -5.57 -1.17 9.68
CA LEU A 158 -4.83 -2.41 9.84
C LEU A 158 -3.32 -2.14 9.87
N PRO A 159 -2.55 -2.95 10.60
CA PRO A 159 -1.09 -2.83 10.58
C PRO A 159 -0.53 -3.22 9.22
N ILE A 160 0.55 -2.58 8.82
CA ILE A 160 1.18 -2.80 7.50
C ILE A 160 1.61 -4.25 7.27
N GLU A 161 1.83 -5.01 8.32
CA GLU A 161 2.20 -6.41 8.25
C GLU A 161 1.20 -7.27 7.45
N VAL A 162 -0.09 -6.90 7.45
CA VAL A 162 -1.11 -7.65 6.69
C VAL A 162 -0.82 -7.63 5.18
N ILE A 163 -0.27 -6.52 4.67
CA ILE A 163 0.13 -6.43 3.26
C ILE A 163 1.36 -7.30 2.99
N ARG A 164 2.32 -7.31 3.90
CA ARG A 164 3.50 -8.17 3.79
C ARG A 164 3.11 -9.65 3.76
N LYS A 165 2.21 -10.08 4.64
CA LYS A 165 1.70 -11.44 4.67
C LYS A 165 0.97 -11.83 3.38
N TYR A 166 0.20 -10.89 2.83
CA TYR A 166 -0.45 -11.08 1.53
C TYR A 166 0.59 -11.23 0.41
N ASP A 167 1.62 -10.39 0.40
CA ASP A 167 2.68 -10.43 -0.62
C ASP A 167 3.47 -11.75 -0.56
N ASP A 168 3.75 -12.26 0.63
CA ASP A 168 4.45 -13.54 0.85
C ASP A 168 3.61 -14.76 0.44
N TYR A 169 2.30 -14.62 0.37
CA TYR A 169 1.39 -15.65 -0.08
C TYR A 169 1.34 -15.75 -1.59
#